data_7774e6d766a7e116d863b2f75b854670
#
_entry.id   7774e6d766a7e116d863b2f75b854670
#
_cell.length_a   1.000
_cell.length_b   1.000
_cell.length_c   1.000
_cell.angle_alpha   90.00
_cell.angle_beta   90.00
_cell.angle_gamma   90.00
#
_symmetry.space_group_name_H-M   'P 1'
#
loop_
_entity.id
_entity.type
_entity.pdbx_description
1 polymer ?
#
loop_
_entity_poly.entity_id
_entity_poly.type
_entity_poly.pdbx_seq_one_letter_code
_entity_poly.pdbx_strand_id
1 'polypeptide(L)'
;MIKAFLSHCTVDKDFVRSVAQHLGRQFCIVDEQTFDSATTFKVSIEKHLDESSVFVLFATTASTKSIWVDFEVEEAAHRVIEKTIARSLVILLDSAIDHNSLPRWLQRGKVIRTNVPKHAAREIRQHVDDLLREEQHQFFEGRTDDLSKFQKLITPIEQPPPRVIAIQGLPSIGRRTFITMAARVALSFARVIVITVAEGDSLADIAIRFANELEPYSTGAGFEAIVQSIKKSTEAELIERIVADLSAATGNRELAVLYDEGGLLTADGLFTT
;
A
#
# COMPACT_ATOMS: atom_id res chain seq x y z
N MET A 1 1.69 -19.78 2.71
CA MET A 1 1.97 -18.83 1.58
C MET A 1 1.08 -17.63 1.79
N ILE A 2 1.64 -16.41 1.83
CA ILE A 2 0.88 -15.19 2.07
C ILE A 2 0.08 -14.83 0.82
N LYS A 3 -1.24 -14.72 0.96
CA LYS A 3 -2.18 -14.34 -0.08
C LYS A 3 -3.10 -13.24 0.39
N ALA A 4 -3.63 -12.47 -0.57
CA ALA A 4 -4.66 -11.47 -0.35
C ALA A 4 -6.03 -12.00 -0.80
N PHE A 5 -7.05 -11.94 0.05
CA PHE A 5 -8.44 -12.16 -0.33
C PHE A 5 -9.02 -10.86 -0.88
N LEU A 6 -9.56 -10.90 -2.10
CA LEU A 6 -10.07 -9.73 -2.82
C LEU A 6 -11.60 -9.68 -2.75
N SER A 7 -12.12 -9.08 -1.67
CA SER A 7 -13.56 -8.87 -1.45
C SER A 7 -14.12 -7.78 -2.36
N HIS A 8 -15.18 -8.08 -3.11
CA HIS A 8 -15.78 -7.15 -4.06
C HIS A 8 -17.23 -7.51 -4.37
N CYS A 9 -18.00 -6.56 -4.88
CA CYS A 9 -19.32 -6.87 -5.41
C CYS A 9 -19.27 -7.23 -6.90
N THR A 10 -20.34 -7.83 -7.40
CA THR A 10 -20.41 -8.35 -8.78
C THR A 10 -20.15 -7.28 -9.84
N VAL A 11 -20.56 -6.04 -9.59
CA VAL A 11 -20.36 -4.94 -10.56
C VAL A 11 -18.89 -4.52 -10.69
N ASP A 12 -18.04 -4.82 -9.70
CA ASP A 12 -16.62 -4.47 -9.68
C ASP A 12 -15.73 -5.61 -10.22
N LYS A 13 -16.34 -6.73 -10.63
CA LYS A 13 -15.65 -7.99 -10.99
C LYS A 13 -14.59 -7.81 -12.08
N ASP A 14 -14.86 -7.02 -13.10
CA ASP A 14 -13.91 -6.82 -14.21
C ASP A 14 -12.69 -6.00 -13.76
N PHE A 15 -12.91 -5.00 -12.91
CA PHE A 15 -11.82 -4.25 -12.31
C PHE A 15 -10.95 -5.17 -11.44
N VAL A 16 -11.57 -5.94 -10.56
CA VAL A 16 -10.85 -6.85 -9.64
C VAL A 16 -10.11 -7.96 -10.38
N ARG A 17 -10.66 -8.48 -11.47
CA ARG A 17 -9.95 -9.42 -12.36
C ARG A 17 -8.69 -8.79 -12.97
N SER A 18 -8.79 -7.55 -13.43
CA SER A 18 -7.63 -6.82 -13.93
C SER A 18 -6.58 -6.60 -12.86
N VAL A 19 -6.98 -6.27 -11.62
CA VAL A 19 -6.09 -6.19 -10.47
C VAL A 19 -5.40 -7.54 -10.22
N ALA A 20 -6.14 -8.65 -10.19
CA ALA A 20 -5.61 -9.98 -9.96
C ALA A 20 -4.60 -10.42 -11.05
N GLN A 21 -4.83 -10.00 -12.31
CA GLN A 21 -3.86 -10.23 -13.40
C GLN A 21 -2.54 -9.49 -13.18
N HIS A 22 -2.59 -8.21 -12.75
CA HIS A 22 -1.40 -7.43 -12.44
C HIS A 22 -0.68 -7.90 -11.17
N LEU A 23 -1.42 -8.38 -10.18
CA LEU A 23 -0.89 -8.88 -8.91
C LEU A 23 -0.22 -10.25 -9.07
N GLY A 24 -0.76 -11.08 -9.93
CA GLY A 24 -0.42 -12.50 -10.09
C GLY A 24 -1.31 -13.40 -9.23
N ARG A 25 -1.91 -14.41 -9.86
CA ARG A 25 -2.89 -15.33 -9.22
C ARG A 25 -2.35 -16.09 -8.01
N GLN A 26 -1.03 -16.28 -7.92
CA GLN A 26 -0.39 -16.93 -6.77
C GLN A 26 -0.43 -16.08 -5.50
N PHE A 27 -0.67 -14.77 -5.60
CA PHE A 27 -0.65 -13.82 -4.48
C PHE A 27 -2.05 -13.37 -4.04
N CYS A 28 -3.10 -13.81 -4.74
CA CYS A 28 -4.47 -13.44 -4.40
C CYS A 28 -5.44 -14.60 -4.55
N ILE A 29 -6.56 -14.45 -3.84
CA ILE A 29 -7.76 -15.28 -3.99
C ILE A 29 -8.88 -14.33 -4.38
N VAL A 30 -9.51 -14.62 -5.52
CA VAL A 30 -10.70 -13.92 -6.02
C VAL A 30 -11.84 -14.90 -6.01
N ASP A 31 -12.95 -14.53 -5.38
CA ASP A 31 -14.15 -15.35 -5.47
C ASP A 31 -14.81 -15.14 -6.83
N GLU A 32 -14.60 -16.09 -7.73
CA GLU A 32 -15.17 -16.08 -9.09
C GLU A 32 -16.42 -16.96 -9.22
N GLN A 33 -16.78 -17.68 -8.18
CA GLN A 33 -17.82 -18.72 -8.31
C GLN A 33 -19.23 -18.12 -8.23
N THR A 34 -20.09 -18.58 -9.11
CA THR A 34 -21.55 -18.48 -9.00
C THR A 34 -22.01 -19.70 -8.19
N PHE A 35 -22.45 -19.47 -6.97
CA PHE A 35 -22.81 -20.56 -6.05
C PHE A 35 -24.28 -20.97 -6.23
N ASP A 36 -24.52 -22.28 -6.31
CA ASP A 36 -25.87 -22.85 -6.39
C ASP A 36 -26.63 -22.80 -5.06
N SER A 37 -25.93 -22.55 -3.94
CA SER A 37 -26.56 -22.39 -2.62
C SER A 37 -25.77 -21.47 -1.68
N ALA A 38 -26.50 -20.79 -0.79
CA ALA A 38 -25.92 -19.89 0.23
C ALA A 38 -24.98 -20.63 1.21
N THR A 39 -25.23 -21.91 1.48
CA THR A 39 -24.41 -22.72 2.40
C THR A 39 -23.05 -23.03 1.78
N THR A 40 -23.03 -23.41 0.51
CA THR A 40 -21.77 -23.69 -0.23
C THR A 40 -20.93 -22.43 -0.35
N PHE A 41 -21.57 -21.27 -0.55
CA PHE A 41 -20.92 -19.96 -0.60
C PHE A 41 -20.21 -19.62 0.70
N LYS A 42 -20.90 -19.72 1.85
CA LYS A 42 -20.32 -19.40 3.17
C LYS A 42 -19.08 -20.24 3.46
N VAL A 43 -19.17 -21.55 3.28
CA VAL A 43 -18.04 -22.47 3.50
C VAL A 43 -16.86 -22.14 2.59
N SER A 44 -17.12 -21.74 1.33
CA SER A 44 -16.06 -21.34 0.40
C SER A 44 -15.37 -20.05 0.84
N ILE A 45 -16.12 -19.03 1.28
CA ILE A 45 -15.55 -17.78 1.77
C ILE A 45 -14.71 -18.01 3.03
N GLU A 46 -15.24 -18.75 4.01
CA GLU A 46 -14.51 -19.09 5.23
C GLU A 46 -13.16 -19.74 4.89
N LYS A 47 -13.16 -20.73 4.01
CA LYS A 47 -11.95 -21.40 3.54
C LYS A 47 -10.97 -20.41 2.87
N HIS A 48 -11.45 -19.56 1.97
CA HIS A 48 -10.62 -18.60 1.27
C HIS A 48 -10.01 -17.56 2.21
N LEU A 49 -10.76 -17.11 3.23
CA LEU A 49 -10.26 -16.23 4.26
C LEU A 49 -9.21 -16.92 5.14
N ASP A 50 -9.38 -18.21 5.48
CA ASP A 50 -8.40 -18.99 6.24
C ASP A 50 -7.10 -19.21 5.47
N GLU A 51 -7.15 -19.23 4.14
CA GLU A 51 -5.98 -19.31 3.26
C GLU A 51 -5.30 -17.95 3.01
N SER A 52 -5.84 -16.86 3.58
CA SER A 52 -5.40 -15.50 3.30
C SER A 52 -4.81 -14.82 4.53
N SER A 53 -3.77 -14.03 4.33
CA SER A 53 -3.14 -13.22 5.39
C SER A 53 -3.45 -11.73 5.26
N VAL A 54 -3.96 -11.30 4.10
CA VAL A 54 -4.35 -9.93 3.81
C VAL A 54 -5.81 -9.93 3.36
N PHE A 55 -6.62 -9.06 3.95
CA PHE A 55 -7.99 -8.80 3.49
C PHE A 55 -8.02 -7.50 2.70
N VAL A 56 -8.56 -7.51 1.50
CA VAL A 56 -8.69 -6.34 0.63
C VAL A 56 -10.15 -6.13 0.28
N LEU A 57 -10.71 -4.99 0.68
CA LEU A 57 -12.06 -4.58 0.29
C LEU A 57 -12.00 -3.58 -0.86
N PHE A 58 -12.64 -3.91 -1.98
CA PHE A 58 -12.93 -2.93 -3.04
C PHE A 58 -14.27 -2.27 -2.74
N ALA A 59 -14.19 -1.02 -2.27
CA ALA A 59 -15.35 -0.30 -1.78
C ALA A 59 -15.96 0.58 -2.87
N THR A 60 -17.22 0.28 -3.20
CA THR A 60 -18.11 1.06 -4.06
C THR A 60 -19.45 1.25 -3.37
N THR A 61 -20.27 2.17 -3.84
CA THR A 61 -21.66 2.34 -3.37
C THR A 61 -22.48 1.04 -3.53
N ALA A 62 -22.12 0.19 -4.48
CA ALA A 62 -22.74 -1.11 -4.67
C ALA A 62 -22.24 -2.13 -3.65
N SER A 63 -20.94 -2.18 -3.36
CA SER A 63 -20.38 -3.11 -2.37
C SER A 63 -20.90 -2.85 -0.96
N THR A 64 -21.09 -1.59 -0.57
CA THR A 64 -21.65 -1.22 0.75
C THR A 64 -23.12 -1.59 0.95
N LYS A 65 -23.82 -2.01 -0.10
CA LYS A 65 -25.20 -2.51 -0.07
C LYS A 65 -25.29 -4.02 -0.31
N SER A 66 -24.17 -4.68 -0.49
CA SER A 66 -24.10 -6.11 -0.80
C SER A 66 -24.08 -6.93 0.48
N ILE A 67 -25.11 -7.76 0.68
CA ILE A 67 -25.18 -8.70 1.81
C ILE A 67 -23.97 -9.65 1.82
N TRP A 68 -23.44 -10.00 0.65
CA TRP A 68 -22.30 -10.90 0.53
C TRP A 68 -21.00 -10.23 0.96
N VAL A 69 -20.80 -8.98 0.57
CA VAL A 69 -19.65 -8.19 1.04
C VAL A 69 -19.72 -7.94 2.53
N ASP A 70 -20.92 -7.66 3.08
CA ASP A 70 -21.13 -7.53 4.53
C ASP A 70 -20.71 -8.80 5.26
N PHE A 71 -21.10 -9.97 4.79
CA PHE A 71 -20.70 -11.25 5.35
C PHE A 71 -19.17 -11.46 5.29
N GLU A 72 -18.53 -11.18 4.15
CA GLU A 72 -17.07 -11.27 4.01
C GLU A 72 -16.34 -10.33 4.96
N VAL A 73 -16.84 -9.11 5.14
CA VAL A 73 -16.30 -8.12 6.07
C VAL A 73 -16.44 -8.55 7.52
N GLU A 74 -17.58 -9.13 7.91
CA GLU A 74 -17.79 -9.66 9.26
C GLU A 74 -16.88 -10.86 9.56
N GLU A 75 -16.79 -11.82 8.64
CA GLU A 75 -15.92 -12.98 8.77
C GLU A 75 -14.44 -12.59 8.81
N ALA A 76 -14.02 -11.61 8.01
CA ALA A 76 -12.67 -11.08 8.05
C ALA A 76 -12.38 -10.38 9.38
N ALA A 77 -13.34 -9.66 9.97
CA ALA A 77 -13.18 -9.03 11.28
C ALA A 77 -12.88 -10.05 12.39
N HIS A 78 -13.55 -11.20 12.38
CA HIS A 78 -13.26 -12.29 13.32
C HIS A 78 -11.83 -12.80 13.17
N ARG A 79 -11.37 -12.99 11.94
CA ARG A 79 -10.01 -13.48 11.65
C ARG A 79 -8.91 -12.46 11.97
N VAL A 80 -9.21 -11.17 11.92
CA VAL A 80 -8.29 -10.14 12.41
C VAL A 80 -8.13 -10.23 13.92
N ILE A 81 -9.22 -10.52 14.67
CA ILE A 81 -9.17 -10.71 16.12
C ILE A 81 -8.36 -11.97 16.46
N GLU A 82 -8.55 -13.05 15.72
CA GLU A 82 -7.82 -14.32 15.84
C GLU A 82 -6.37 -14.23 15.32
N LYS A 83 -6.00 -13.11 14.71
CA LYS A 83 -4.67 -12.85 14.11
C LYS A 83 -4.29 -13.78 12.94
N THR A 84 -5.26 -14.40 12.29
CA THR A 84 -5.05 -15.16 11.05
C THR A 84 -4.96 -14.23 9.86
N ILE A 85 -5.77 -13.15 9.82
CA ILE A 85 -5.59 -12.03 8.91
C ILE A 85 -4.71 -10.97 9.61
N ALA A 86 -3.49 -10.80 9.07
CA ALA A 86 -2.50 -9.90 9.64
C ALA A 86 -2.70 -8.44 9.22
N ARG A 87 -3.30 -8.20 8.04
CA ARG A 87 -3.49 -6.85 7.50
C ARG A 87 -4.81 -6.70 6.75
N SER A 88 -5.36 -5.47 6.81
CA SER A 88 -6.50 -5.06 6.00
C SER A 88 -6.16 -3.85 5.13
N LEU A 89 -6.67 -3.84 3.91
CA LEU A 89 -6.55 -2.76 2.94
C LEU A 89 -7.92 -2.46 2.36
N VAL A 90 -8.29 -1.20 2.26
CA VAL A 90 -9.50 -0.77 1.55
C VAL A 90 -9.11 0.04 0.32
N ILE A 91 -9.65 -0.33 -0.82
CA ILE A 91 -9.48 0.37 -2.09
C ILE A 91 -10.81 1.03 -2.44
N LEU A 92 -10.87 2.34 -2.29
CA LEU A 92 -12.04 3.14 -2.62
C LEU A 92 -12.06 3.36 -4.14
N LEU A 93 -13.00 2.73 -4.82
CA LEU A 93 -13.20 2.88 -6.27
C LEU A 93 -14.16 4.03 -6.59
N ASP A 94 -15.08 4.31 -5.67
CA ASP A 94 -16.13 5.32 -5.83
C ASP A 94 -15.79 6.57 -5.01
N SER A 95 -15.90 7.74 -5.65
CA SER A 95 -15.69 9.04 -5.01
C SER A 95 -16.75 9.39 -3.96
N ALA A 96 -17.93 8.76 -4.04
CA ALA A 96 -19.04 8.98 -3.11
C ALA A 96 -18.85 8.31 -1.73
N ILE A 97 -17.89 7.39 -1.59
CA ILE A 97 -17.65 6.70 -0.31
C ILE A 97 -16.75 7.56 0.57
N ASP A 98 -17.25 7.87 1.76
CA ASP A 98 -16.48 8.47 2.83
C ASP A 98 -15.75 7.38 3.63
N HIS A 99 -14.50 7.65 4.02
CA HIS A 99 -13.72 6.84 4.95
C HIS A 99 -14.49 6.54 6.25
N ASN A 100 -15.23 7.52 6.78
CA ASN A 100 -15.99 7.38 8.02
C ASN A 100 -17.20 6.43 7.91
N SER A 101 -17.64 6.10 6.70
CA SER A 101 -18.72 5.13 6.45
C SER A 101 -18.27 3.68 6.55
N LEU A 102 -16.95 3.44 6.54
CA LEU A 102 -16.38 2.10 6.65
C LEU A 102 -16.48 1.57 8.08
N PRO A 103 -16.52 0.24 8.28
CA PRO A 103 -16.37 -0.37 9.60
C PRO A 103 -15.08 0.08 10.30
N ARG A 104 -15.14 0.36 11.60
CA ARG A 104 -14.01 0.93 12.38
C ARG A 104 -12.71 0.13 12.27
N TRP A 105 -12.79 -1.18 12.17
CA TRP A 105 -11.60 -2.01 12.05
C TRP A 105 -10.91 -1.85 10.69
N LEU A 106 -11.67 -1.62 9.61
CA LEU A 106 -11.15 -1.30 8.29
C LEU A 106 -10.55 0.11 8.22
N GLN A 107 -11.14 1.07 8.95
CA GLN A 107 -10.58 2.42 9.06
C GLN A 107 -9.17 2.44 9.70
N ARG A 108 -8.85 1.45 10.53
CA ARG A 108 -7.52 1.30 11.15
C ARG A 108 -6.48 0.71 10.22
N GLY A 109 -6.91 0.04 9.15
CA GLY A 109 -6.06 -0.46 8.07
C GLY A 109 -5.67 0.65 7.11
N LYS A 110 -4.94 0.28 6.06
CA LYS A 110 -4.63 1.22 4.98
C LYS A 110 -5.87 1.42 4.11
N VAL A 111 -6.21 2.69 3.86
CA VAL A 111 -7.28 3.07 2.93
C VAL A 111 -6.67 3.89 1.82
N ILE A 112 -6.86 3.47 0.58
CA ILE A 112 -6.39 4.18 -0.60
C ILE A 112 -7.54 4.42 -1.57
N ARG A 113 -7.38 5.39 -2.45
CA ARG A 113 -8.34 5.72 -3.49
C ARG A 113 -7.68 5.61 -4.86
N THR A 114 -8.16 4.67 -5.67
CA THR A 114 -7.67 4.49 -7.03
C THR A 114 -8.68 3.75 -7.89
N ASN A 115 -8.82 4.17 -9.13
CA ASN A 115 -9.57 3.48 -10.18
C ASN A 115 -8.65 2.86 -11.25
N VAL A 116 -7.35 2.75 -10.96
CA VAL A 116 -6.35 2.18 -11.85
C VAL A 116 -5.95 0.78 -11.33
N PRO A 117 -6.28 -0.31 -12.05
CA PRO A 117 -6.02 -1.68 -11.58
C PRO A 117 -4.55 -1.95 -11.26
N LYS A 118 -3.62 -1.42 -12.06
CA LYS A 118 -2.18 -1.55 -11.85
C LYS A 118 -1.73 -0.93 -10.52
N HIS A 119 -2.30 0.21 -10.14
CA HIS A 119 -1.98 0.88 -8.87
C HIS A 119 -2.53 0.07 -7.70
N ALA A 120 -3.79 -0.37 -7.78
CA ALA A 120 -4.40 -1.23 -6.77
C ALA A 120 -3.58 -2.51 -6.55
N ALA A 121 -3.19 -3.19 -7.63
CA ALA A 121 -2.37 -4.40 -7.58
C ALA A 121 -1.01 -4.16 -6.90
N ARG A 122 -0.36 -3.03 -7.19
CA ARG A 122 0.92 -2.66 -6.57
C ARG A 122 0.80 -2.45 -5.08
N GLU A 123 -0.23 -1.75 -4.62
CA GLU A 123 -0.48 -1.55 -3.19
C GLU A 123 -0.75 -2.86 -2.46
N ILE A 124 -1.57 -3.73 -3.04
CA ILE A 124 -1.81 -5.06 -2.48
C ILE A 124 -0.52 -5.87 -2.41
N ARG A 125 0.26 -5.86 -3.50
CA ARG A 125 1.55 -6.56 -3.58
C ARG A 125 2.52 -6.09 -2.50
N GLN A 126 2.58 -4.80 -2.23
CA GLN A 126 3.43 -4.25 -1.17
C GLN A 126 3.05 -4.83 0.20
N HIS A 127 1.75 -4.93 0.53
CA HIS A 127 1.30 -5.54 1.79
C HIS A 127 1.66 -7.02 1.90
N VAL A 128 1.52 -7.77 0.80
CA VAL A 128 1.92 -9.20 0.74
C VAL A 128 3.42 -9.34 0.92
N ASP A 129 4.22 -8.55 0.20
CA ASP A 129 5.68 -8.58 0.28
C ASP A 129 6.20 -8.14 1.66
N ASP A 130 5.53 -7.19 2.31
CA ASP A 130 5.88 -6.77 3.66
C ASP A 130 5.64 -7.89 4.69
N LEU A 131 4.54 -8.63 4.59
CA LEU A 131 4.28 -9.79 5.45
C LEU A 131 5.28 -10.92 5.18
N LEU A 132 5.60 -11.20 3.92
CA LEU A 132 6.63 -12.17 3.57
C LEU A 132 7.99 -11.80 4.18
N ARG A 133 8.31 -10.50 4.21
CA ARG A 133 9.53 -10.03 4.87
C ARG A 133 9.44 -10.13 6.38
N GLU A 134 8.28 -9.84 6.99
CA GLU A 134 8.07 -10.00 8.44
C GLU A 134 8.27 -11.44 8.88
N GLU A 135 7.78 -12.42 8.13
CA GLU A 135 8.07 -13.83 8.38
C GLU A 135 9.56 -14.17 8.24
N GLN A 136 10.25 -13.56 7.25
CA GLN A 136 11.69 -13.74 7.05
C GLN A 136 12.54 -12.97 8.07
N HIS A 137 11.99 -11.90 8.69
CA HIS A 137 12.72 -11.03 9.62
C HIS A 137 13.03 -11.64 10.99
N GLN A 138 12.46 -12.76 11.31
CA GLN A 138 12.93 -13.53 12.48
C GLN A 138 14.43 -13.90 12.38
N PHE A 139 15.05 -13.66 11.21
CA PHE A 139 16.46 -14.00 10.89
C PHE A 139 17.27 -12.79 10.38
N PHE A 140 16.95 -11.55 10.83
CA PHE A 140 17.78 -10.39 10.47
C PHE A 140 19.07 -10.38 11.30
N GLU A 141 20.04 -11.20 10.91
CA GLU A 141 21.37 -11.25 11.49
C GLU A 141 22.41 -10.55 10.61
N GLY A 142 23.44 -9.99 11.22
CA GLY A 142 24.67 -9.55 10.55
C GLY A 142 24.71 -8.11 10.07
N ARG A 143 23.71 -7.25 10.37
CA ARG A 143 23.71 -5.82 9.97
C ARG A 143 23.54 -4.82 11.12
N THR A 144 23.89 -5.24 12.34
CA THR A 144 23.80 -4.38 13.54
C THR A 144 24.70 -3.16 13.41
N ASP A 145 25.88 -3.32 12.80
CA ASP A 145 26.81 -2.21 12.56
C ASP A 145 26.27 -1.22 11.54
N ASP A 146 25.62 -1.71 10.48
CA ASP A 146 25.01 -0.85 9.46
C ASP A 146 23.82 -0.07 10.04
N LEU A 147 23.00 -0.70 10.88
CA LEU A 147 21.92 0.00 11.61
C LEU A 147 22.48 1.04 12.57
N SER A 148 23.55 0.73 13.28
CA SER A 148 24.21 1.70 14.18
C SER A 148 24.80 2.89 13.41
N LYS A 149 25.43 2.65 12.26
CA LYS A 149 25.92 3.72 11.36
C LYS A 149 24.78 4.57 10.83
N PHE A 150 23.70 3.93 10.40
CA PHE A 150 22.49 4.61 9.92
C PHE A 150 21.89 5.49 11.02
N GLN A 151 21.76 4.98 12.24
CA GLN A 151 21.25 5.71 13.38
C GLN A 151 22.11 6.95 13.69
N LYS A 152 23.44 6.82 13.69
CA LYS A 152 24.36 7.94 13.87
C LYS A 152 24.23 8.99 12.76
N LEU A 153 23.96 8.54 11.53
CA LEU A 153 23.79 9.45 10.38
C LEU A 153 22.52 10.30 10.49
N ILE A 154 21.42 9.71 10.98
CA ILE A 154 20.12 10.40 11.08
C ILE A 154 19.93 11.18 12.39
N THR A 155 20.74 10.89 13.41
CA THR A 155 20.73 11.59 14.71
C THR A 155 22.12 12.19 15.02
N PRO A 156 22.69 13.00 14.14
CA PRO A 156 24.00 13.61 14.42
C PRO A 156 23.90 14.63 15.56
N ILE A 157 24.94 14.69 16.38
CA ILE A 157 24.98 15.59 17.53
C ILE A 157 25.38 17.02 17.12
N GLU A 158 26.27 17.14 16.14
CA GLU A 158 26.92 18.41 15.77
C GLU A 158 26.38 19.06 14.49
N GLN A 159 25.60 18.34 13.70
CA GLN A 159 25.10 18.81 12.40
C GLN A 159 23.61 18.48 12.24
N PRO A 160 22.86 19.26 11.45
CA PRO A 160 21.49 18.88 11.14
C PRO A 160 21.46 17.53 10.38
N PRO A 161 20.46 16.66 10.64
CA PRO A 161 20.36 15.39 9.96
C PRO A 161 20.21 15.59 8.44
N PRO A 162 20.73 14.68 7.64
CA PRO A 162 20.56 14.75 6.20
C PRO A 162 19.07 14.65 5.83
N ARG A 163 18.63 15.47 4.89
CA ARG A 163 17.24 15.47 4.43
C ARG A 163 16.92 14.27 3.54
N VAL A 164 17.92 13.75 2.85
CA VAL A 164 17.81 12.62 1.93
C VAL A 164 18.95 11.66 2.17
N ILE A 165 18.65 10.38 2.26
CA ILE A 165 19.63 9.30 2.36
C ILE A 165 19.33 8.30 1.24
N ALA A 166 20.30 8.11 0.36
CA ALA A 166 20.22 7.10 -0.68
C ALA A 166 20.91 5.80 -0.22
N ILE A 167 20.17 4.68 -0.27
CA ILE A 167 20.70 3.35 0.01
C ILE A 167 20.85 2.61 -1.31
N GLN A 168 22.10 2.43 -1.72
CA GLN A 168 22.45 1.74 -2.95
C GLN A 168 23.08 0.37 -2.66
N GLY A 169 23.08 -0.50 -3.64
CA GLY A 169 23.70 -1.82 -3.55
C GLY A 169 23.18 -2.75 -4.64
N LEU A 170 23.78 -3.92 -4.75
CA LEU A 170 23.41 -4.93 -5.73
C LEU A 170 21.95 -5.40 -5.52
N PRO A 171 21.27 -5.89 -6.58
CA PRO A 171 19.99 -6.55 -6.45
C PRO A 171 20.03 -7.65 -5.40
N SER A 172 18.92 -7.87 -4.69
CA SER A 172 18.75 -8.92 -3.67
C SER A 172 19.67 -8.85 -2.44
N ILE A 173 20.44 -7.77 -2.25
CA ILE A 173 21.28 -7.58 -1.05
C ILE A 173 20.47 -7.21 0.22
N GLY A 174 19.15 -7.13 0.11
CA GLY A 174 18.27 -6.82 1.25
C GLY A 174 18.17 -5.33 1.59
N ARG A 175 18.29 -4.42 0.61
CA ARG A 175 18.13 -2.97 0.79
C ARG A 175 16.78 -2.59 1.39
N ARG A 176 15.68 -3.16 0.88
CA ARG A 176 14.32 -2.93 1.40
C ARG A 176 14.19 -3.40 2.84
N THR A 177 14.70 -4.60 3.12
CA THR A 177 14.75 -5.16 4.47
C THR A 177 15.49 -4.24 5.42
N PHE A 178 16.66 -3.75 4.99
CA PHE A 178 17.46 -2.83 5.78
C PHE A 178 16.73 -1.54 6.09
N ILE A 179 16.14 -0.85 5.09
CA ILE A 179 15.46 0.43 5.32
C ILE A 179 14.21 0.26 6.18
N THR A 180 13.46 -0.85 6.02
CA THR A 180 12.29 -1.16 6.85
C THR A 180 12.69 -1.36 8.30
N MET A 181 13.77 -2.10 8.56
CA MET A 181 14.29 -2.30 9.91
C MET A 181 14.86 -1.00 10.49
N ALA A 182 15.61 -0.25 9.70
CA ALA A 182 16.15 1.04 10.09
C ALA A 182 15.03 2.03 10.49
N ALA A 183 13.96 2.09 9.71
CA ALA A 183 12.80 2.92 10.01
C ALA A 183 12.10 2.51 11.33
N ARG A 184 12.02 1.22 11.63
CA ARG A 184 11.37 0.72 12.85
C ARG A 184 12.23 0.87 14.09
N VAL A 185 13.52 0.54 14.00
CA VAL A 185 14.41 0.42 15.16
C VAL A 185 15.12 1.74 15.50
N ALA A 186 15.50 2.50 14.47
CA ALA A 186 16.33 3.68 14.66
C ALA A 186 15.53 4.97 14.74
N LEU A 187 14.25 5.00 14.40
CA LEU A 187 13.52 6.22 14.11
C LEU A 187 12.23 6.29 14.91
N SER A 188 12.16 7.22 15.87
CA SER A 188 10.91 7.64 16.52
C SER A 188 10.13 8.59 15.60
N PHE A 189 9.84 8.15 14.37
CA PHE A 189 9.00 8.94 13.48
C PHE A 189 7.52 8.80 13.84
N ALA A 190 6.77 9.88 13.63
CA ALA A 190 5.34 9.87 13.83
C ALA A 190 4.64 8.94 12.81
N ARG A 191 5.18 8.88 11.58
CA ARG A 191 4.65 8.05 10.49
C ARG A 191 5.76 7.73 9.48
N VAL A 192 5.64 6.57 8.84
CA VAL A 192 6.48 6.17 7.70
C VAL A 192 5.59 6.10 6.47
N ILE A 193 5.88 6.94 5.50
CA ILE A 193 5.22 6.99 4.19
C ILE A 193 6.06 6.16 3.22
N VAL A 194 5.46 5.19 2.54
CA VAL A 194 6.17 4.29 1.63
C VAL A 194 5.63 4.44 0.23
N ILE A 195 6.48 4.89 -0.69
CA ILE A 195 6.17 5.07 -2.11
C ILE A 195 7.05 4.14 -2.94
N THR A 196 6.45 3.34 -3.81
CA THR A 196 7.19 2.55 -4.80
C THR A 196 7.09 3.23 -6.15
N VAL A 197 8.24 3.44 -6.80
CA VAL A 197 8.33 4.01 -8.15
C VAL A 197 8.86 2.93 -9.08
N ALA A 198 8.06 2.54 -10.08
CA ALA A 198 8.41 1.49 -11.01
C ALA A 198 8.68 2.05 -12.41
N GLU A 199 9.37 1.26 -13.22
CA GLU A 199 9.56 1.56 -14.63
C GLU A 199 8.24 1.90 -15.33
N GLY A 200 8.23 2.99 -16.06
CA GLY A 200 7.06 3.50 -16.78
C GLY A 200 6.04 4.27 -15.92
N ASP A 201 6.33 4.54 -14.65
CA ASP A 201 5.53 5.49 -13.87
C ASP A 201 5.78 6.92 -14.33
N SER A 202 4.71 7.67 -14.53
CA SER A 202 4.80 9.11 -14.77
C SER A 202 4.92 9.91 -13.47
N LEU A 203 5.36 11.15 -13.54
CA LEU A 203 5.34 12.08 -12.40
C LEU A 203 3.93 12.25 -11.81
N ALA A 204 2.89 12.18 -12.66
CA ALA A 204 1.51 12.22 -12.22
C ALA A 204 1.14 10.99 -11.37
N ASP A 205 1.61 9.78 -11.76
CA ASP A 205 1.39 8.57 -10.97
C ASP A 205 2.05 8.67 -9.59
N ILE A 206 3.26 9.21 -9.54
CA ILE A 206 4.00 9.43 -8.29
C ILE A 206 3.27 10.46 -7.42
N ALA A 207 2.85 11.59 -7.98
CA ALA A 207 2.11 12.63 -7.26
C ALA A 207 0.77 12.12 -6.71
N ILE A 208 0.04 11.28 -7.46
CA ILE A 208 -1.20 10.66 -7.00
C ILE A 208 -0.91 9.71 -5.82
N ARG A 209 0.21 8.97 -5.84
CA ARG A 209 0.57 8.10 -4.70
C ARG A 209 0.92 8.92 -3.45
N PHE A 210 1.65 10.02 -3.60
CA PHE A 210 1.87 10.93 -2.48
C PHE A 210 0.56 11.46 -1.92
N ALA A 211 -0.35 11.91 -2.77
CA ALA A 211 -1.66 12.39 -2.34
C ALA A 211 -2.46 11.30 -1.60
N ASN A 212 -2.44 10.04 -2.05
CA ASN A 212 -3.07 8.92 -1.36
C ASN A 212 -2.50 8.68 0.04
N GLU A 213 -1.19 8.83 0.19
CA GLU A 213 -0.51 8.62 1.47
C GLU A 213 -0.71 9.80 2.44
N LEU A 214 -0.68 11.03 1.95
CA LEU A 214 -0.74 12.23 2.79
C LEU A 214 -2.17 12.66 3.13
N GLU A 215 -3.12 12.38 2.24
CA GLU A 215 -4.52 12.78 2.39
C GLU A 215 -5.51 11.59 2.42
N PRO A 216 -5.25 10.54 3.23
CA PRO A 216 -6.10 9.34 3.25
C PRO A 216 -7.53 9.62 3.72
N TYR A 217 -7.75 10.76 4.40
CA TYR A 217 -9.04 11.16 4.96
C TYR A 217 -9.79 12.19 4.11
N SER A 218 -9.27 12.55 2.94
CA SER A 218 -9.99 13.43 2.03
C SER A 218 -11.31 12.80 1.61
N THR A 219 -12.38 13.58 1.58
CA THR A 219 -13.67 13.12 1.05
C THR A 219 -13.51 12.72 -0.41
N GLY A 220 -14.34 11.78 -0.89
CA GLY A 220 -14.26 11.27 -2.26
C GLY A 220 -14.19 12.37 -3.32
N ALA A 221 -15.08 13.36 -3.23
CA ALA A 221 -15.10 14.51 -4.15
C ALA A 221 -13.82 15.37 -4.05
N GLY A 222 -13.28 15.56 -2.85
CA GLY A 222 -12.03 16.31 -2.65
C GLY A 222 -10.84 15.61 -3.29
N PHE A 223 -10.71 14.30 -3.09
CA PHE A 223 -9.62 13.53 -3.68
C PHE A 223 -9.70 13.46 -5.20
N GLU A 224 -10.90 13.29 -5.78
CA GLU A 224 -11.08 13.32 -7.23
C GLU A 224 -10.65 14.68 -7.82
N ALA A 225 -10.96 15.79 -7.15
CA ALA A 225 -10.49 17.11 -7.57
C ALA A 225 -8.95 17.20 -7.56
N ILE A 226 -8.30 16.61 -6.55
CA ILE A 226 -6.83 16.52 -6.46
C ILE A 226 -6.28 15.72 -7.64
N VAL A 227 -6.84 14.54 -7.93
CA VAL A 227 -6.41 13.70 -9.07
C VAL A 227 -6.60 14.42 -10.40
N GLN A 228 -7.72 15.11 -10.60
CA GLN A 228 -7.97 15.88 -11.81
C GLN A 228 -7.01 17.08 -11.94
N SER A 229 -6.68 17.73 -10.84
CA SER A 229 -5.65 18.78 -10.82
C SER A 229 -4.30 18.22 -11.23
N ILE A 230 -3.84 17.11 -10.62
CA ILE A 230 -2.58 16.45 -10.93
C ILE A 230 -2.49 16.08 -12.42
N LYS A 231 -3.56 15.50 -12.99
CA LYS A 231 -3.61 15.11 -14.40
C LYS A 231 -3.53 16.29 -15.39
N LYS A 232 -3.84 17.50 -14.94
CA LYS A 232 -3.79 18.72 -15.75
C LYS A 232 -2.51 19.54 -15.55
N SER A 233 -1.70 19.18 -14.54
CA SER A 233 -0.48 19.90 -14.19
C SER A 233 0.65 19.59 -15.17
N THR A 234 1.52 20.56 -15.37
CA THR A 234 2.79 20.40 -16.08
C THR A 234 3.78 19.61 -15.23
N GLU A 235 4.83 19.07 -15.82
CA GLU A 235 5.89 18.35 -15.10
C GLU A 235 6.54 19.20 -13.99
N ALA A 236 6.78 20.48 -14.27
CA ALA A 236 7.35 21.41 -13.29
C ALA A 236 6.45 21.59 -12.06
N GLU A 237 5.15 21.78 -12.28
CA GLU A 237 4.16 21.88 -11.19
C GLU A 237 4.05 20.58 -10.38
N LEU A 238 4.18 19.42 -11.04
CA LEU A 238 4.18 18.12 -10.36
C LEU A 238 5.42 17.95 -9.48
N ILE A 239 6.59 18.34 -9.96
CA ILE A 239 7.83 18.32 -9.17
C ILE A 239 7.70 19.24 -7.96
N GLU A 240 7.24 20.48 -8.15
CA GLU A 240 7.03 21.43 -7.05
C GLU A 240 6.06 20.88 -6.00
N ARG A 241 4.97 20.26 -6.44
CA ARG A 241 4.01 19.62 -5.55
C ARG A 241 4.65 18.47 -4.74
N ILE A 242 5.35 17.54 -5.39
CA ILE A 242 6.01 16.41 -4.71
C ILE A 242 7.03 16.92 -3.70
N VAL A 243 7.80 17.96 -4.05
CA VAL A 243 8.76 18.59 -3.13
C VAL A 243 8.06 19.26 -1.94
N ALA A 244 6.93 19.93 -2.17
CA ALA A 244 6.13 20.53 -1.10
C ALA A 244 5.56 19.46 -0.16
N ASP A 245 5.01 18.37 -0.71
CA ASP A 245 4.46 17.23 0.04
C ASP A 245 5.55 16.55 0.90
N LEU A 246 6.74 16.31 0.34
CA LEU A 246 7.89 15.79 1.07
C LEU A 246 8.36 16.74 2.17
N SER A 247 8.35 18.05 1.89
CA SER A 247 8.75 19.07 2.89
C SER A 247 7.76 19.13 4.05
N ALA A 248 6.47 19.03 3.76
CA ALA A 248 5.42 18.99 4.77
C ALA A 248 5.54 17.71 5.64
N ALA A 249 5.75 16.55 5.03
CA ALA A 249 5.94 15.30 5.74
C ALA A 249 7.15 15.36 6.69
N THR A 250 8.29 15.86 6.22
CA THR A 250 9.48 16.01 7.06
C THR A 250 9.27 17.02 8.20
N GLY A 251 8.51 18.09 7.98
CA GLY A 251 8.12 19.05 9.00
C GLY A 251 7.27 18.40 10.12
N ASN A 252 6.47 17.42 9.79
CA ASN A 252 5.64 16.64 10.72
C ASN A 252 6.36 15.46 11.38
N ARG A 253 7.69 15.33 11.22
CA ARG A 253 8.50 14.20 11.67
C ARG A 253 8.06 12.87 11.03
N GLU A 254 7.64 12.90 9.79
CA GLU A 254 7.33 11.74 8.98
C GLU A 254 8.54 11.33 8.14
N LEU A 255 8.70 10.04 7.91
CA LEU A 255 9.73 9.50 7.03
C LEU A 255 9.10 9.09 5.71
N ALA A 256 9.58 9.66 4.61
CA ALA A 256 9.25 9.19 3.28
C ALA A 256 10.31 8.20 2.79
N VAL A 257 9.88 6.99 2.47
CA VAL A 257 10.74 5.93 1.90
C VAL A 257 10.31 5.69 0.46
N LEU A 258 11.21 6.00 -0.47
CA LEU A 258 11.00 5.73 -1.88
C LEU A 258 11.72 4.43 -2.26
N TYR A 259 10.95 3.46 -2.74
CA TYR A 259 11.50 2.26 -3.35
C TYR A 259 11.53 2.45 -4.86
N ASP A 260 12.74 2.66 -5.39
CA ASP A 260 12.95 2.74 -6.82
C ASP A 260 13.07 1.31 -7.42
N GLU A 261 12.12 0.98 -8.27
CA GLU A 261 12.08 -0.26 -9.04
C GLU A 261 12.33 0.01 -10.53
N GLY A 262 13.27 0.92 -10.80
CA GLY A 262 13.65 1.33 -12.16
C GLY A 262 12.84 2.49 -12.73
N GLY A 263 12.06 3.18 -11.89
CA GLY A 263 11.27 4.35 -12.30
C GLY A 263 12.03 5.67 -12.22
N LEU A 264 13.00 5.77 -11.31
CA LEU A 264 13.82 6.98 -11.14
C LEU A 264 15.23 6.80 -11.67
N LEU A 265 15.83 5.64 -11.45
CA LEU A 265 17.21 5.35 -11.84
C LEU A 265 17.27 4.10 -12.73
N THR A 266 18.06 4.17 -13.76
CA THR A 266 18.46 2.99 -14.57
C THR A 266 19.36 2.05 -13.76
N ALA A 267 19.60 0.85 -14.27
CA ALA A 267 20.53 -0.11 -13.66
C ALA A 267 21.96 0.45 -13.49
N ASP A 268 22.35 1.40 -14.36
CA ASP A 268 23.66 2.08 -14.31
C ASP A 268 23.66 3.30 -13.37
N GLY A 269 22.56 3.57 -12.66
CA GLY A 269 22.44 4.66 -11.70
C GLY A 269 22.22 6.04 -12.32
N LEU A 270 21.82 6.11 -13.59
CA LEU A 270 21.42 7.35 -14.26
C LEU A 270 19.92 7.59 -14.06
N PHE A 271 19.52 8.85 -14.05
CA PHE A 271 18.10 9.17 -14.01
C PHE A 271 17.40 8.70 -15.29
N THR A 272 16.22 8.11 -15.13
CA THR A 272 15.33 7.81 -16.26
C THR A 272 14.82 9.12 -16.83
N THR A 273 14.84 9.24 -18.16
CA THR A 273 14.35 10.42 -18.90
C THR A 273 12.84 10.37 -19.11
#